data_b1d4e62040321a0be5bc93e4a8c9c560
#
_entry.id   b1d4e62040321a0be5bc93e4a8c9c560
#
_cell.length_a   1.000
_cell.length_b   1.000
_cell.length_c   1.000
_cell.angle_alpha   90.00
_cell.angle_beta   90.00
_cell.angle_gamma   90.00
#
_symmetry.space_group_name_H-M   'P 1'
#
loop_
_entity.id
_entity.type
_entity.pdbx_description
1 polymer ?
#
loop_
_entity_poly.entity_id
_entity_poly.type
_entity_poly.pdbx_seq_one_letter_code
_entity_poly.pdbx_strand_id
1 'polypeptide(L)'
;MRRVVSLLSGLLVVLLVLSSAPGAAAENWARFRGPGGAGISHDKGLPVTWTDKDYRWKTALPGLGHSSVCVWDNQLFVTSALDSGRQRLVFSLDSKSGKILWSDKLASRTHSKHQLNSFASATPASDGRRVYVLFSTNEDTVVRAYDFKGQRLWQADVGPFHNKHGHGCGTSPIVWHDTVIVASQHDGPSSIVGLDAATGKLRWKSDRQVRLTAHSTPVVLERKNKTPQLFFSNTGDGIGSIDPRNGNVLWRANLFTTRAVNSPVIAGNLVLAIAGGGGKGKQMAAIPVDQSGEVASDKVAWTRERNLPYVPTPLAFGNHLYFWADNGVVTCLESATGKDVWMQRVGGKYWASPICVDGKIYNITDKGEVVVLASGAKYQLLGRTQLGEPVHSTPAVSQGRMFLRTFKHLYCLEAGKK
;
A
#
# COMPACT_ATOMS: atom_id res chain seq x y z
N MET A 1 -56.15 69.85 17.33
CA MET A 1 -55.35 69.14 16.34
C MET A 1 -54.33 68.25 17.10
N ARG A 2 -54.59 66.96 17.25
CA ARG A 2 -53.72 66.03 17.90
C ARG A 2 -53.14 65.10 16.80
N ARG A 3 -51.84 65.12 16.60
CA ARG A 3 -51.14 64.19 15.66
C ARG A 3 -50.89 62.88 16.38
N VAL A 4 -51.36 61.78 15.80
CA VAL A 4 -51.05 60.39 16.20
C VAL A 4 -49.83 59.97 15.45
N VAL A 5 -48.76 59.59 16.17
CA VAL A 5 -47.53 58.97 15.59
C VAL A 5 -47.71 57.50 15.77
N SER A 6 -47.78 56.80 14.64
CA SER A 6 -47.76 55.29 14.60
C SER A 6 -46.35 54.77 14.54
N LEU A 7 -45.96 54.01 15.55
CA LEU A 7 -44.68 53.24 15.58
C LEU A 7 -44.90 51.86 14.95
N LEU A 8 -44.28 51.60 13.78
CA LEU A 8 -44.17 50.28 13.20
C LEU A 8 -42.90 49.60 13.76
N SER A 9 -43.12 48.60 14.58
CA SER A 9 -42.05 47.72 15.05
C SER A 9 -41.79 46.63 14.00
N GLY A 10 -40.70 46.76 13.25
CA GLY A 10 -40.24 45.71 12.31
C GLY A 10 -39.55 44.58 13.06
N LEU A 11 -40.12 43.38 13.00
CA LEU A 11 -39.52 42.14 13.54
C LEU A 11 -38.52 41.62 12.52
N LEU A 12 -37.23 41.73 12.82
CA LEU A 12 -36.15 41.18 12.01
C LEU A 12 -35.98 39.67 12.32
N VAL A 13 -36.49 38.80 11.46
CA VAL A 13 -36.29 37.35 11.57
C VAL A 13 -34.91 37.02 10.95
N VAL A 14 -33.93 36.76 11.81
CA VAL A 14 -32.61 36.25 11.38
C VAL A 14 -32.75 34.75 11.13
N LEU A 15 -32.82 34.34 9.87
CA LEU A 15 -32.68 32.94 9.45
C LEU A 15 -31.22 32.51 9.62
N LEU A 16 -30.92 31.78 10.68
CA LEU A 16 -29.66 31.02 10.80
C LEU A 16 -29.67 29.89 9.76
N VAL A 17 -29.00 30.09 8.63
CA VAL A 17 -28.67 29.01 7.70
C VAL A 17 -27.55 28.21 8.33
N LEU A 18 -27.88 27.09 8.96
CA LEU A 18 -26.91 26.06 9.36
C LEU A 18 -26.31 25.45 8.08
N SER A 19 -25.20 26.00 7.60
CA SER A 19 -24.39 25.35 6.59
C SER A 19 -23.78 24.10 7.21
N SER A 20 -24.36 22.92 6.94
CA SER A 20 -23.70 21.66 7.17
C SER A 20 -22.45 21.65 6.30
N ALA A 21 -21.26 21.68 6.95
CA ALA A 21 -20.00 21.42 6.25
C ALA A 21 -20.13 20.08 5.52
N PRO A 22 -19.76 20.00 4.23
CA PRO A 22 -19.78 18.73 3.53
C PRO A 22 -18.91 17.77 4.32
N GLY A 23 -19.50 16.67 4.81
CA GLY A 23 -18.76 15.61 5.47
C GLY A 23 -17.59 15.20 4.54
N ALA A 24 -16.38 15.11 5.07
CA ALA A 24 -15.23 14.66 4.28
C ALA A 24 -15.64 13.36 3.56
N ALA A 25 -15.51 13.35 2.23
CA ALA A 25 -15.82 12.16 1.45
C ALA A 25 -15.05 10.98 2.02
N ALA A 26 -15.74 9.87 2.26
CA ALA A 26 -15.13 8.69 2.84
C ALA A 26 -13.95 8.23 1.97
N GLU A 27 -12.78 8.10 2.58
CA GLU A 27 -11.55 7.80 1.87
C GLU A 27 -11.53 6.34 1.42
N ASN A 28 -11.25 6.09 0.15
CA ASN A 28 -11.10 4.76 -0.41
C ASN A 28 -9.68 4.22 -0.21
N TRP A 29 -9.54 2.90 0.01
CA TRP A 29 -8.24 2.23 0.11
C TRP A 29 -7.89 1.54 -1.21
N ALA A 30 -7.70 2.35 -2.24
CA ALA A 30 -7.75 1.96 -3.65
C ALA A 30 -6.55 1.15 -4.17
N ARG A 31 -5.55 0.83 -3.33
CA ARG A 31 -4.32 0.12 -3.70
C ARG A 31 -3.59 -0.41 -2.45
N PHE A 32 -2.47 -1.11 -2.68
CA PHE A 32 -1.54 -1.47 -1.59
C PHE A 32 -1.15 -0.24 -0.77
N ARG A 33 -1.39 -0.32 0.55
CA ARG A 33 -1.17 0.75 1.54
C ARG A 33 -2.02 2.02 1.30
N GLY A 34 -3.16 1.89 0.65
CA GLY A 34 -4.17 2.94 0.52
C GLY A 34 -3.73 4.17 -0.27
N PRO A 35 -4.30 5.34 0.03
CA PRO A 35 -4.04 6.58 -0.68
C PRO A 35 -2.55 6.89 -0.77
N GLY A 36 -2.07 7.17 -1.98
CA GLY A 36 -0.66 7.42 -2.26
C GLY A 36 0.32 6.30 -1.89
N GLY A 37 -0.16 5.15 -1.38
CA GLY A 37 0.69 4.10 -0.82
C GLY A 37 1.27 4.43 0.56
N ALA A 38 0.74 5.47 1.23
CA ALA A 38 1.27 6.01 2.47
C ALA A 38 1.02 5.12 3.70
N GLY A 39 -0.02 4.28 3.67
CA GLY A 39 -0.44 3.50 4.83
C GLY A 39 -1.16 4.33 5.88
N ILE A 40 -1.78 5.44 5.49
CA ILE A 40 -2.46 6.37 6.40
C ILE A 40 -3.95 6.40 6.05
N SER A 41 -4.80 6.36 7.07
CA SER A 41 -6.24 6.65 6.97
C SER A 41 -6.62 7.73 7.98
N HIS A 42 -7.53 8.60 7.59
CA HIS A 42 -8.12 9.63 8.44
C HIS A 42 -9.41 9.17 9.13
N ASP A 43 -9.82 7.91 8.93
CA ASP A 43 -10.93 7.29 9.66
C ASP A 43 -10.66 7.31 11.16
N LYS A 44 -11.72 7.36 11.97
CA LYS A 44 -11.63 7.45 13.43
C LYS A 44 -12.35 6.30 14.12
N GLY A 45 -12.07 6.13 15.41
CA GLY A 45 -12.85 5.26 16.29
C GLY A 45 -12.57 3.76 16.14
N LEU A 46 -11.53 3.34 15.39
CA LEU A 46 -11.14 1.93 15.37
C LEU A 46 -10.57 1.50 16.72
N PRO A 47 -10.95 0.31 17.23
CA PRO A 47 -10.51 -0.18 18.53
C PRO A 47 -9.03 -0.54 18.53
N VAL A 48 -8.41 -0.51 19.70
CA VAL A 48 -7.01 -0.94 19.92
C VAL A 48 -6.93 -2.38 20.41
N THR A 49 -8.03 -2.91 20.98
CA THR A 49 -8.23 -4.31 21.36
C THR A 49 -9.65 -4.71 21.03
N TRP A 50 -9.87 -5.98 20.69
CA TRP A 50 -11.17 -6.54 20.39
C TRP A 50 -11.18 -8.06 20.58
N THR A 51 -12.35 -8.64 20.51
CA THR A 51 -12.61 -10.08 20.59
C THR A 51 -13.30 -10.58 19.31
N ASP A 52 -13.52 -11.86 19.20
CA ASP A 52 -14.24 -12.46 18.05
C ASP A 52 -15.68 -11.94 17.90
N LYS A 53 -16.30 -11.42 18.96
CA LYS A 53 -17.65 -10.86 18.94
C LYS A 53 -17.74 -9.45 18.33
N ASP A 54 -16.60 -8.78 18.21
CA ASP A 54 -16.53 -7.40 17.72
C ASP A 54 -16.41 -7.33 16.20
N TYR A 55 -16.12 -8.45 15.53
CA TYR A 55 -16.13 -8.47 14.06
C TYR A 55 -17.55 -8.26 13.54
N ARG A 56 -17.66 -7.36 12.54
CA ARG A 56 -18.89 -7.19 11.80
C ARG A 56 -19.22 -8.45 11.01
N TRP A 57 -18.21 -9.04 10.39
CA TRP A 57 -18.27 -10.30 9.68
C TRP A 57 -16.88 -10.93 9.55
N LYS A 58 -16.88 -12.25 9.30
CA LYS A 58 -15.73 -13.07 8.95
C LYS A 58 -16.10 -13.93 7.75
N THR A 59 -15.35 -13.85 6.66
CA THR A 59 -15.62 -14.60 5.42
C THR A 59 -14.45 -15.48 5.06
N ALA A 60 -14.70 -16.77 4.83
CA ALA A 60 -13.69 -17.69 4.30
C ALA A 60 -13.39 -17.39 2.85
N LEU A 61 -12.10 -17.35 2.50
CA LEU A 61 -11.63 -17.14 1.14
C LEU A 61 -11.08 -18.44 0.57
N PRO A 62 -11.58 -18.92 -0.59
CA PRO A 62 -11.02 -20.08 -1.27
C PRO A 62 -9.54 -19.86 -1.66
N GLY A 63 -8.71 -20.87 -1.42
CA GLY A 63 -7.29 -20.85 -1.75
C GLY A 63 -6.42 -20.03 -0.80
N LEU A 64 -5.17 -19.76 -1.22
CA LEU A 64 -4.19 -19.04 -0.43
C LEU A 64 -3.68 -17.81 -1.18
N GLY A 65 -3.55 -16.69 -0.47
CA GLY A 65 -3.00 -15.47 -1.04
C GLY A 65 -2.56 -14.49 0.05
N HIS A 66 -1.55 -13.68 -0.27
CA HIS A 66 -1.01 -12.68 0.64
C HIS A 66 -1.33 -11.24 0.19
N SER A 67 -2.15 -11.04 -0.85
CA SER A 67 -2.58 -9.71 -1.25
C SER A 67 -3.26 -9.01 -0.08
N SER A 68 -3.02 -7.73 0.10
CA SER A 68 -3.86 -6.89 0.94
C SER A 68 -5.21 -6.65 0.26
N VAL A 69 -6.12 -5.97 0.94
CA VAL A 69 -7.44 -5.63 0.41
C VAL A 69 -7.35 -4.29 -0.31
N CYS A 70 -7.91 -4.22 -1.52
CA CYS A 70 -8.27 -2.97 -2.18
C CYS A 70 -9.74 -2.68 -1.87
N VAL A 71 -10.06 -1.44 -1.49
CA VAL A 71 -11.42 -1.03 -1.14
C VAL A 71 -11.82 0.16 -1.97
N TRP A 72 -12.99 0.08 -2.60
CA TRP A 72 -13.64 1.23 -3.23
C TRP A 72 -15.13 1.23 -2.91
N ASP A 73 -15.58 2.27 -2.28
CA ASP A 73 -16.96 2.41 -1.76
C ASP A 73 -17.39 1.18 -0.94
N ASN A 74 -18.39 0.44 -1.41
CA ASN A 74 -18.90 -0.74 -0.73
C ASN A 74 -18.33 -2.06 -1.25
N GLN A 75 -17.28 -2.04 -2.08
CA GLN A 75 -16.67 -3.25 -2.61
C GLN A 75 -15.22 -3.44 -2.17
N LEU A 76 -14.90 -4.67 -1.86
CA LEU A 76 -13.56 -5.14 -1.54
C LEU A 76 -13.06 -6.02 -2.69
N PHE A 77 -11.78 -5.93 -2.98
CA PHE A 77 -11.13 -6.77 -3.99
C PHE A 77 -9.89 -7.43 -3.40
N VAL A 78 -9.79 -8.75 -3.55
CA VAL A 78 -8.67 -9.58 -3.11
C VAL A 78 -8.34 -10.64 -4.14
N THR A 79 -7.12 -11.16 -4.10
CA THR A 79 -6.68 -12.25 -4.97
C THR A 79 -6.31 -13.48 -4.15
N SER A 80 -6.43 -14.66 -4.73
CA SER A 80 -6.06 -15.93 -4.13
C SER A 80 -5.54 -16.90 -5.20
N ALA A 81 -5.06 -18.06 -4.79
CA ALA A 81 -4.61 -19.11 -5.71
C ALA A 81 -4.94 -20.51 -5.16
N LEU A 82 -5.30 -21.41 -6.05
CA LEU A 82 -5.52 -22.84 -5.81
C LEU A 82 -4.50 -23.67 -6.59
N ASP A 83 -4.45 -24.96 -6.30
CA ASP A 83 -3.69 -25.98 -7.04
C ASP A 83 -2.22 -25.57 -7.26
N SER A 84 -1.55 -25.15 -6.19
CA SER A 84 -0.15 -24.67 -6.26
C SER A 84 0.03 -23.58 -7.31
N GLY A 85 -0.97 -22.73 -7.47
CA GLY A 85 -0.94 -21.60 -8.39
C GLY A 85 -1.39 -21.90 -9.81
N ARG A 86 -1.87 -23.09 -10.13
CA ARG A 86 -2.45 -23.37 -11.46
C ARG A 86 -3.76 -22.65 -11.69
N GLN A 87 -4.44 -22.23 -10.63
CA GLN A 87 -5.62 -21.38 -10.70
C GLN A 87 -5.38 -20.11 -9.87
N ARG A 88 -5.51 -18.96 -10.50
CA ARG A 88 -5.52 -17.64 -9.83
C ARG A 88 -6.97 -17.20 -9.69
N LEU A 89 -7.30 -16.62 -8.56
CA LEU A 89 -8.65 -16.19 -8.22
C LEU A 89 -8.67 -14.70 -7.94
N VAL A 90 -9.73 -14.06 -8.39
CA VAL A 90 -10.08 -12.69 -8.02
C VAL A 90 -11.44 -12.73 -7.36
N PHE A 91 -11.61 -12.03 -6.26
CA PHE A 91 -12.89 -11.91 -5.57
C PHE A 91 -13.26 -10.45 -5.40
N SER A 92 -14.55 -10.15 -5.60
CA SER A 92 -15.16 -8.96 -5.04
C SER A 92 -16.11 -9.36 -3.92
N LEU A 93 -16.06 -8.62 -2.80
CA LEU A 93 -16.95 -8.82 -1.67
C LEU A 93 -17.65 -7.50 -1.32
N ASP A 94 -18.85 -7.60 -0.80
CA ASP A 94 -19.55 -6.47 -0.19
C ASP A 94 -18.87 -6.09 1.13
N SER A 95 -18.47 -4.84 1.30
CA SER A 95 -17.71 -4.38 2.46
C SER A 95 -18.53 -4.35 3.75
N LYS A 96 -19.86 -4.32 3.68
CA LYS A 96 -20.77 -4.27 4.83
C LYS A 96 -21.13 -5.65 5.37
N SER A 97 -21.25 -6.63 4.48
CA SER A 97 -21.73 -7.98 4.83
C SER A 97 -20.66 -9.07 4.68
N GLY A 98 -19.57 -8.81 3.97
CA GLY A 98 -18.56 -9.81 3.65
C GLY A 98 -19.01 -10.84 2.60
N LYS A 99 -20.21 -10.67 2.01
CA LYS A 99 -20.71 -11.59 0.97
C LYS A 99 -19.87 -11.46 -0.30
N ILE A 100 -19.44 -12.59 -0.87
CA ILE A 100 -18.79 -12.62 -2.19
C ILE A 100 -19.85 -12.23 -3.24
N LEU A 101 -19.58 -11.13 -3.94
CA LEU A 101 -20.45 -10.61 -5.00
C LEU A 101 -20.19 -11.31 -6.31
N TRP A 102 -18.91 -11.47 -6.64
CA TRP A 102 -18.46 -12.21 -7.80
C TRP A 102 -17.03 -12.76 -7.60
N SER A 103 -16.66 -13.71 -8.43
CA SER A 103 -15.30 -14.21 -8.53
C SER A 103 -14.96 -14.58 -9.95
N ASP A 104 -13.70 -14.45 -10.34
CA ASP A 104 -13.17 -14.95 -11.62
C ASP A 104 -11.96 -15.85 -11.38
N LYS A 105 -11.76 -16.81 -12.29
CA LYS A 105 -10.65 -17.76 -12.31
C LYS A 105 -9.79 -17.53 -13.55
N LEU A 106 -8.50 -17.49 -13.35
CA LEU A 106 -7.50 -17.51 -14.41
C LEU A 106 -6.72 -18.82 -14.32
N ALA A 107 -6.79 -19.63 -15.36
CA ALA A 107 -5.84 -20.74 -15.55
C ALA A 107 -4.42 -20.17 -15.66
N SER A 108 -3.48 -20.77 -14.95
CA SER A 108 -2.13 -20.29 -14.87
C SER A 108 -1.15 -21.47 -14.71
N ARG A 109 0.13 -21.17 -14.55
CA ARG A 109 1.17 -22.16 -14.32
C ARG A 109 1.74 -22.06 -12.92
N THR A 110 2.17 -23.18 -12.36
CA THR A 110 2.98 -23.16 -11.14
C THR A 110 4.40 -22.71 -11.46
N HIS A 111 5.07 -22.11 -10.49
CA HIS A 111 6.47 -21.71 -10.59
C HIS A 111 7.12 -21.71 -9.20
N SER A 112 8.43 -21.65 -9.14
CA SER A 112 9.15 -21.48 -7.88
C SER A 112 8.81 -20.15 -7.24
N LYS A 113 8.56 -20.15 -5.93
CA LYS A 113 8.40 -18.96 -5.11
C LYS A 113 9.05 -19.15 -3.75
N HIS A 114 9.43 -18.05 -3.11
CA HIS A 114 9.90 -18.09 -1.73
C HIS A 114 8.80 -18.60 -0.81
N GLN A 115 9.17 -19.32 0.26
CA GLN A 115 8.19 -19.86 1.23
C GLN A 115 7.29 -18.77 1.85
N LEU A 116 7.80 -17.55 2.02
CA LEU A 116 7.05 -16.39 2.53
C LEU A 116 6.22 -15.67 1.45
N ASN A 117 6.31 -16.08 0.19
CA ASN A 117 5.52 -15.52 -0.91
C ASN A 117 4.33 -16.44 -1.23
N SER A 118 3.33 -15.91 -1.94
CA SER A 118 2.20 -16.66 -2.46
C SER A 118 2.08 -16.47 -3.96
N PHE A 119 1.27 -17.30 -4.59
CA PHE A 119 0.92 -17.16 -5.99
C PHE A 119 -0.08 -16.03 -6.27
N ALA A 120 -0.50 -15.30 -5.21
CA ALA A 120 -1.43 -14.19 -5.24
C ALA A 120 -1.04 -13.15 -4.17
N SER A 121 0.16 -12.56 -4.30
CA SER A 121 0.69 -11.57 -3.35
C SER A 121 0.40 -10.14 -3.79
N ALA A 122 0.25 -9.89 -5.10
CA ALA A 122 -0.08 -8.56 -5.60
C ALA A 122 -1.45 -8.10 -5.09
N THR A 123 -1.50 -6.93 -4.47
CA THR A 123 -2.74 -6.29 -4.03
C THR A 123 -3.42 -5.64 -5.23
N PRO A 124 -4.73 -5.85 -5.45
CA PRO A 124 -5.47 -5.15 -6.50
C PRO A 124 -5.40 -3.62 -6.35
N ALA A 125 -5.61 -2.91 -7.47
CA ALA A 125 -5.78 -1.46 -7.47
C ALA A 125 -7.07 -1.07 -8.18
N SER A 126 -7.66 0.09 -7.84
CA SER A 126 -8.91 0.58 -8.44
C SER A 126 -8.82 2.06 -8.80
N ASP A 127 -9.52 2.45 -9.87
CA ASP A 127 -9.76 3.84 -10.28
C ASP A 127 -11.19 4.32 -9.96
N GLY A 128 -11.97 3.50 -9.24
CA GLY A 128 -13.37 3.78 -8.93
C GLY A 128 -14.37 3.38 -10.02
N ARG A 129 -13.88 2.92 -11.15
CA ARG A 129 -14.70 2.37 -12.25
C ARG A 129 -14.31 0.93 -12.57
N ARG A 130 -13.03 0.61 -12.33
CA ARG A 130 -12.41 -0.68 -12.64
C ARG A 130 -11.54 -1.14 -11.49
N VAL A 131 -11.32 -2.44 -11.42
CA VAL A 131 -10.32 -3.05 -10.57
C VAL A 131 -9.27 -3.75 -11.43
N TYR A 132 -8.02 -3.57 -11.07
CA TYR A 132 -6.86 -4.11 -11.78
C TYR A 132 -6.15 -5.12 -10.89
N VAL A 133 -5.89 -6.30 -11.43
CA VAL A 133 -5.18 -7.38 -10.75
C VAL A 133 -3.95 -7.80 -11.56
N LEU A 134 -2.93 -8.24 -10.87
CA LEU A 134 -1.67 -8.68 -11.46
C LEU A 134 -1.33 -10.09 -10.96
N PHE A 135 -0.99 -10.97 -11.92
CA PHE A 135 -0.44 -12.28 -11.65
C PHE A 135 0.79 -12.51 -12.53
N SER A 136 1.84 -13.09 -11.97
CA SER A 136 3.05 -13.41 -12.72
C SER A 136 3.38 -14.89 -12.63
N THR A 137 3.94 -15.39 -13.71
CA THR A 137 4.68 -16.66 -13.79
C THR A 137 6.08 -16.37 -14.32
N ASN A 138 6.89 -17.40 -14.53
CA ASN A 138 8.21 -17.20 -15.18
C ASN A 138 8.09 -16.79 -16.66
N GLU A 139 6.95 -17.01 -17.27
CA GLU A 139 6.72 -16.82 -18.72
C GLU A 139 5.92 -15.56 -19.02
N ASP A 140 5.05 -15.14 -18.12
CA ASP A 140 4.13 -14.03 -18.32
C ASP A 140 3.91 -13.20 -17.05
N THR A 141 3.54 -11.96 -17.23
CA THR A 141 2.99 -11.08 -16.20
C THR A 141 1.69 -10.49 -16.71
N VAL A 142 0.59 -11.07 -16.26
CA VAL A 142 -0.75 -10.75 -16.74
C VAL A 142 -1.40 -9.70 -15.86
N VAL A 143 -1.86 -8.61 -16.47
CA VAL A 143 -2.71 -7.59 -15.84
C VAL A 143 -4.11 -7.75 -16.41
N ARG A 144 -5.12 -7.84 -15.53
CA ARG A 144 -6.54 -7.86 -15.91
C ARG A 144 -7.28 -6.68 -15.31
N ALA A 145 -8.19 -6.12 -16.09
CA ALA A 145 -9.17 -5.17 -15.60
C ALA A 145 -10.56 -5.77 -15.61
N TYR A 146 -11.31 -5.49 -14.56
CA TYR A 146 -12.72 -5.85 -14.42
C TYR A 146 -13.53 -4.60 -14.10
N ASP A 147 -14.79 -4.56 -14.54
CA ASP A 147 -15.74 -3.63 -13.97
C ASP A 147 -16.16 -4.10 -12.55
N PHE A 148 -16.93 -3.30 -11.84
CA PHE A 148 -17.37 -3.64 -10.48
C PHE A 148 -18.44 -4.74 -10.44
N LYS A 149 -18.99 -5.14 -11.62
CA LYS A 149 -19.90 -6.28 -11.75
C LYS A 149 -19.18 -7.59 -12.03
N GLY A 150 -17.85 -7.56 -12.22
CA GLY A 150 -17.01 -8.73 -12.47
C GLY A 150 -16.83 -9.06 -13.95
N GLN A 151 -17.30 -8.21 -14.86
CA GLN A 151 -17.03 -8.37 -16.27
C GLN A 151 -15.57 -8.03 -16.56
N ARG A 152 -14.82 -8.96 -17.16
CA ARG A 152 -13.46 -8.69 -17.62
C ARG A 152 -13.51 -7.75 -18.82
N LEU A 153 -12.89 -6.58 -18.67
CA LEU A 153 -12.85 -5.54 -19.72
C LEU A 153 -11.68 -5.75 -20.67
N TRP A 154 -10.50 -6.05 -20.11
CA TRP A 154 -9.30 -6.33 -20.90
C TRP A 154 -8.30 -7.18 -20.12
N GLN A 155 -7.33 -7.70 -20.86
CA GLN A 155 -6.14 -8.37 -20.34
C GLN A 155 -4.93 -7.91 -21.14
N ALA A 156 -3.84 -7.61 -20.46
CA ALA A 156 -2.54 -7.29 -21.06
C ALA A 156 -1.47 -8.19 -20.48
N ASP A 157 -0.53 -8.62 -21.29
CA ASP A 157 0.70 -9.26 -20.87
C ASP A 157 1.84 -8.21 -20.96
N VAL A 158 2.54 -8.00 -19.85
CA VAL A 158 3.67 -7.07 -19.78
C VAL A 158 5.03 -7.76 -19.84
N GLY A 159 5.02 -9.03 -20.19
CA GLY A 159 6.21 -9.85 -20.40
C GLY A 159 6.53 -10.83 -19.26
N PRO A 160 7.57 -11.64 -19.43
CA PRO A 160 7.97 -12.64 -18.45
C PRO A 160 8.46 -12.02 -17.15
N PHE A 161 8.38 -12.80 -16.06
CA PHE A 161 8.99 -12.44 -14.79
C PHE A 161 10.11 -13.44 -14.46
N HIS A 162 11.32 -13.18 -14.94
CA HIS A 162 12.46 -14.06 -14.71
C HIS A 162 12.83 -14.10 -13.22
N ASN A 163 12.75 -15.28 -12.65
CA ASN A 163 12.85 -15.54 -11.22
C ASN A 163 14.02 -16.48 -10.91
N LYS A 164 15.23 -16.05 -11.22
CA LYS A 164 16.47 -16.85 -11.10
C LYS A 164 16.65 -17.46 -9.71
N HIS A 165 16.25 -16.74 -8.67
CA HIS A 165 16.39 -17.17 -7.28
C HIS A 165 15.11 -17.77 -6.68
N GLY A 166 14.07 -18.01 -7.48
CA GLY A 166 12.83 -18.65 -7.02
C GLY A 166 12.01 -17.85 -6.01
N HIS A 167 12.05 -16.52 -6.04
CA HIS A 167 11.33 -15.70 -5.04
C HIS A 167 9.88 -15.41 -5.43
N GLY A 168 9.54 -15.40 -6.72
CA GLY A 168 8.24 -14.99 -7.24
C GLY A 168 8.02 -13.47 -7.24
N CYS A 169 6.93 -13.02 -7.84
CA CYS A 169 6.55 -11.62 -7.90
C CYS A 169 5.92 -11.15 -6.58
N GLY A 170 6.21 -9.93 -6.14
CA GLY A 170 5.64 -9.31 -4.93
C GLY A 170 5.16 -7.88 -5.13
N THR A 171 5.40 -7.30 -6.31
CA THR A 171 4.90 -5.93 -6.62
C THR A 171 3.38 -5.93 -6.84
N SER A 172 2.76 -4.77 -6.65
CA SER A 172 1.33 -4.54 -6.91
C SER A 172 1.15 -3.50 -8.00
N PRO A 173 0.09 -3.58 -8.82
CA PRO A 173 -0.27 -2.51 -9.74
C PRO A 173 -0.69 -1.27 -8.95
N ILE A 174 -0.49 -0.10 -9.54
CA ILE A 174 -1.05 1.15 -9.05
C ILE A 174 -1.78 1.86 -10.17
N VAL A 175 -2.71 2.74 -9.81
CA VAL A 175 -3.36 3.61 -10.77
C VAL A 175 -2.96 5.05 -10.50
N TRP A 176 -2.61 5.75 -11.55
CA TRP A 176 -2.37 7.18 -11.55
C TRP A 176 -3.15 7.81 -12.71
N HIS A 177 -4.18 8.60 -12.39
CA HIS A 177 -5.16 9.10 -13.33
C HIS A 177 -5.75 7.98 -14.21
N ASP A 178 -5.53 8.00 -15.51
CA ASP A 178 -5.99 7.03 -16.49
C ASP A 178 -4.91 6.01 -16.91
N THR A 179 -3.87 5.85 -16.08
CA THR A 179 -2.75 4.95 -16.33
C THR A 179 -2.59 3.93 -15.23
N VAL A 180 -2.61 2.65 -15.59
CA VAL A 180 -2.24 1.53 -14.71
C VAL A 180 -0.73 1.34 -14.83
N ILE A 181 -0.02 1.43 -13.72
CA ILE A 181 1.44 1.32 -13.68
C ILE A 181 1.84 0.01 -13.02
N VAL A 182 2.73 -0.72 -13.67
CA VAL A 182 3.28 -2.00 -13.20
C VAL A 182 4.80 -1.96 -13.24
N ALA A 183 5.43 -2.27 -12.10
CA ALA A 183 6.87 -2.40 -12.01
C ALA A 183 7.28 -3.88 -12.14
N SER A 184 7.65 -4.32 -13.34
CA SER A 184 8.19 -5.66 -13.60
C SER A 184 9.71 -5.60 -13.47
N GLN A 185 10.21 -5.73 -12.23
CA GLN A 185 11.62 -5.60 -11.87
C GLN A 185 12.16 -6.96 -11.39
N HIS A 186 12.89 -7.67 -12.23
CA HIS A 186 13.30 -9.06 -12.01
C HIS A 186 14.73 -9.35 -12.53
N ASP A 187 15.17 -10.60 -12.49
CA ASP A 187 16.54 -11.02 -12.85
C ASP A 187 16.80 -11.06 -14.38
N GLY A 188 15.90 -10.49 -15.19
CA GLY A 188 15.98 -10.38 -16.65
C GLY A 188 15.73 -8.96 -17.14
N PRO A 189 15.36 -8.79 -18.42
CA PRO A 189 14.96 -7.50 -18.96
C PRO A 189 13.80 -6.91 -18.16
N SER A 190 14.07 -5.86 -17.44
CA SER A 190 13.16 -5.26 -16.45
C SER A 190 12.63 -3.92 -16.91
N SER A 191 11.40 -3.60 -16.55
CA SER A 191 10.79 -2.32 -16.90
C SER A 191 9.73 -1.89 -15.89
N ILE A 192 9.40 -0.61 -15.93
CA ILE A 192 8.14 -0.08 -15.40
C ILE A 192 7.30 0.30 -16.61
N VAL A 193 6.06 -0.15 -16.66
CA VAL A 193 5.14 0.11 -17.78
C VAL A 193 3.92 0.89 -17.32
N GLY A 194 3.44 1.79 -18.17
CA GLY A 194 2.14 2.45 -18.05
C GLY A 194 1.19 1.91 -19.10
N LEU A 195 0.06 1.37 -18.67
CA LEU A 195 -1.02 0.88 -19.51
C LEU A 195 -2.19 1.85 -19.46
N ASP A 196 -2.87 2.04 -20.57
CA ASP A 196 -4.14 2.76 -20.62
C ASP A 196 -5.19 2.05 -19.75
N ALA A 197 -5.75 2.74 -18.78
CA ALA A 197 -6.65 2.16 -17.80
C ALA A 197 -7.96 1.62 -18.42
N ALA A 198 -8.41 2.19 -19.52
CA ALA A 198 -9.66 1.77 -20.19
C ALA A 198 -9.45 0.58 -21.11
N THR A 199 -8.30 0.46 -21.75
CA THR A 199 -8.08 -0.49 -22.85
C THR A 199 -6.98 -1.52 -22.61
N GLY A 200 -6.10 -1.29 -21.61
CA GLY A 200 -4.93 -2.12 -21.35
C GLY A 200 -3.78 -1.92 -22.36
N LYS A 201 -3.91 -1.02 -23.33
CA LYS A 201 -2.86 -0.76 -24.32
C LYS A 201 -1.66 -0.09 -23.65
N LEU A 202 -0.45 -0.49 -24.08
CA LEU A 202 0.79 0.13 -23.62
C LEU A 202 0.83 1.62 -24.02
N ARG A 203 1.00 2.51 -23.03
CA ARG A 203 1.22 3.94 -23.23
C ARG A 203 2.70 4.27 -23.26
N TRP A 204 3.45 3.70 -22.32
CA TRP A 204 4.89 3.89 -22.21
C TRP A 204 5.55 2.71 -21.49
N LYS A 205 6.83 2.53 -21.77
CA LYS A 205 7.71 1.57 -21.13
C LYS A 205 9.02 2.27 -20.77
N SER A 206 9.47 2.07 -19.53
CA SER A 206 10.72 2.61 -19.01
C SER A 206 11.60 1.45 -18.57
N ASP A 207 12.63 1.13 -19.35
CA ASP A 207 13.54 0.03 -19.05
C ASP A 207 14.35 0.30 -17.78
N ARG A 208 14.59 -0.75 -16.98
CA ARG A 208 15.26 -0.67 -15.68
C ARG A 208 16.53 -1.51 -15.64
N GLN A 209 17.53 -0.96 -14.93
CA GLN A 209 18.73 -1.72 -14.57
C GLN A 209 18.46 -2.48 -13.26
N VAL A 210 18.29 -3.80 -13.33
CA VAL A 210 17.99 -4.63 -12.15
C VAL A 210 18.98 -5.78 -12.07
N ARG A 211 19.69 -5.89 -10.95
CA ARG A 211 20.65 -7.00 -10.69
C ARG A 211 20.03 -8.14 -9.88
N LEU A 212 19.06 -7.83 -9.04
CA LEU A 212 18.31 -8.79 -8.21
C LEU A 212 16.84 -8.40 -8.23
N THR A 213 15.95 -9.38 -8.39
CA THR A 213 14.51 -9.18 -8.38
C THR A 213 14.08 -8.27 -7.24
N ALA A 214 13.34 -7.20 -7.55
CA ALA A 214 12.74 -6.29 -6.58
C ALA A 214 11.23 -6.58 -6.45
N HIS A 215 10.71 -6.39 -5.23
CA HIS A 215 9.29 -6.60 -4.91
C HIS A 215 8.57 -5.29 -4.59
N SER A 216 9.27 -4.20 -4.72
CA SER A 216 8.84 -2.84 -4.41
C SER A 216 7.66 -2.42 -5.29
N THR A 217 6.61 -1.89 -4.66
CA THR A 217 5.50 -1.23 -5.35
C THR A 217 5.80 0.26 -5.44
N PRO A 218 5.74 0.88 -6.63
CA PRO A 218 6.04 2.30 -6.79
C PRO A 218 5.04 3.20 -6.07
N VAL A 219 5.49 4.43 -5.77
CA VAL A 219 4.66 5.50 -5.21
C VAL A 219 4.75 6.75 -6.05
N VAL A 220 3.66 7.51 -6.14
CA VAL A 220 3.61 8.77 -6.91
C VAL A 220 3.52 9.95 -5.96
N LEU A 221 4.29 11.00 -6.24
CA LEU A 221 4.20 12.31 -5.61
C LEU A 221 3.73 13.32 -6.65
N GLU A 222 2.60 13.95 -6.37
CA GLU A 222 2.11 15.10 -7.11
C GLU A 222 2.23 16.35 -6.25
N ARG A 223 2.74 17.43 -6.83
CA ARG A 223 2.86 18.74 -6.20
C ARG A 223 2.42 19.80 -7.19
N LYS A 224 1.72 20.80 -6.68
CA LYS A 224 1.26 21.93 -7.51
C LYS A 224 2.43 22.56 -8.27
N ASN A 225 2.28 22.77 -9.57
CA ASN A 225 3.25 23.39 -10.47
C ASN A 225 4.61 22.67 -10.56
N LYS A 226 4.67 21.37 -10.24
CA LYS A 226 5.86 20.52 -10.40
C LYS A 226 5.53 19.33 -11.29
N THR A 227 6.53 18.81 -11.98
CA THR A 227 6.43 17.52 -12.67
C THR A 227 6.06 16.43 -11.66
N PRO A 228 5.01 15.62 -11.90
CA PRO A 228 4.71 14.49 -11.06
C PRO A 228 5.86 13.49 -11.11
N GLN A 229 6.10 12.81 -9.99
CA GLN A 229 7.21 11.88 -9.85
C GLN A 229 6.72 10.52 -9.40
N LEU A 230 7.06 9.48 -10.15
CA LEU A 230 6.87 8.08 -9.73
C LEU A 230 8.21 7.57 -9.18
N PHE A 231 8.25 7.29 -7.89
CA PHE A 231 9.43 6.74 -7.23
C PHE A 231 9.40 5.21 -7.24
N PHE A 232 10.55 4.62 -7.53
CA PHE A 232 10.79 3.20 -7.49
C PHE A 232 12.12 2.89 -6.79
N SER A 233 12.32 1.64 -6.40
CA SER A 233 13.59 1.17 -5.87
C SER A 233 13.94 -0.23 -6.39
N ASN A 234 15.21 -0.42 -6.73
CA ASN A 234 15.76 -1.71 -7.15
C ASN A 234 17.27 -1.78 -6.92
N THR A 235 17.87 -2.91 -7.28
CA THR A 235 19.33 -3.12 -7.26
C THR A 235 19.88 -2.88 -8.65
N GLY A 236 20.38 -1.73 -8.92
CA GLY A 236 20.93 -1.35 -10.22
C GLY A 236 20.71 0.12 -10.46
N ASP A 237 19.46 0.57 -10.57
CA ASP A 237 19.13 1.99 -10.55
C ASP A 237 19.17 2.59 -9.13
N GLY A 238 19.01 1.77 -8.09
CA GLY A 238 18.93 2.24 -6.70
C GLY A 238 17.57 2.79 -6.36
N ILE A 239 17.50 4.05 -5.91
CA ILE A 239 16.27 4.84 -5.82
C ILE A 239 16.19 5.69 -7.07
N GLY A 240 15.03 5.71 -7.72
CA GLY A 240 14.85 6.52 -8.93
C GLY A 240 13.47 7.15 -9.00
N SER A 241 13.38 8.15 -9.87
CA SER A 241 12.16 8.86 -10.21
C SER A 241 11.96 8.88 -11.71
N ILE A 242 10.74 8.59 -12.15
CA ILE A 242 10.31 8.77 -13.54
C ILE A 242 9.07 9.66 -13.60
N ASP A 243 8.86 10.29 -14.75
CA ASP A 243 7.63 11.01 -15.04
C ASP A 243 6.51 9.98 -15.35
N PRO A 244 5.46 9.88 -14.54
CA PRO A 244 4.41 8.89 -14.77
C PRO A 244 3.57 9.13 -16.03
N ARG A 245 3.70 10.30 -16.67
CA ARG A 245 2.97 10.62 -17.90
C ARG A 245 3.56 9.90 -19.13
N ASN A 246 4.88 9.66 -19.14
CA ASN A 246 5.60 9.17 -20.32
C ASN A 246 6.72 8.15 -20.01
N GLY A 247 7.01 7.86 -18.74
CA GLY A 247 8.06 6.93 -18.32
C GLY A 247 9.50 7.47 -18.42
N ASN A 248 9.69 8.76 -18.72
CA ASN A 248 11.03 9.36 -18.80
C ASN A 248 11.69 9.41 -17.42
N VAL A 249 12.97 9.03 -17.38
CA VAL A 249 13.76 9.13 -16.15
C VAL A 249 14.00 10.59 -15.81
N LEU A 250 13.64 10.99 -14.60
CA LEU A 250 13.91 12.31 -14.05
C LEU A 250 15.26 12.32 -13.33
N TRP A 251 15.49 11.29 -12.50
CA TRP A 251 16.74 11.07 -11.80
C TRP A 251 16.87 9.65 -11.25
N ARG A 252 18.07 9.24 -10.90
CA ARG A 252 18.37 7.99 -10.19
C ARG A 252 19.60 8.11 -9.29
N ALA A 253 19.64 7.34 -8.22
CA ALA A 253 20.72 7.26 -7.26
C ALA A 253 21.09 5.80 -7.02
N ASN A 254 22.14 5.32 -7.70
CA ASN A 254 22.59 3.93 -7.64
C ASN A 254 23.35 3.68 -6.34
N LEU A 255 22.62 3.49 -5.24
CA LEU A 255 23.17 3.34 -3.88
C LEU A 255 23.09 1.91 -3.34
N PHE A 256 22.31 1.01 -3.97
CA PHE A 256 22.00 -0.28 -3.39
C PHE A 256 22.77 -1.43 -4.03
N THR A 257 23.33 -2.30 -3.18
CA THR A 257 24.01 -3.54 -3.58
C THR A 257 23.16 -4.79 -3.29
N THR A 258 22.05 -4.64 -2.56
CA THR A 258 21.17 -5.71 -2.11
C THR A 258 19.74 -5.49 -2.59
N ARG A 259 18.85 -6.48 -2.38
CA ARG A 259 17.48 -6.48 -2.92
C ARG A 259 16.57 -5.44 -2.27
N ALA A 260 15.78 -4.71 -3.07
CA ALA A 260 14.68 -3.88 -2.60
C ALA A 260 13.39 -4.73 -2.51
N VAL A 261 12.83 -4.88 -1.32
CA VAL A 261 11.60 -5.63 -1.07
C VAL A 261 10.45 -4.71 -0.69
N ASN A 262 10.67 -3.82 0.25
CA ASN A 262 9.68 -2.82 0.63
C ASN A 262 9.56 -1.70 -0.42
N SER A 263 8.47 -0.95 -0.34
CA SER A 263 8.18 0.16 -1.23
C SER A 263 8.90 1.44 -0.80
N PRO A 264 9.19 2.37 -1.73
CA PRO A 264 9.62 3.72 -1.37
C PRO A 264 8.58 4.41 -0.48
N VAL A 265 9.06 5.29 0.40
CA VAL A 265 8.23 6.08 1.32
C VAL A 265 8.55 7.55 1.12
N ILE A 266 7.50 8.37 1.02
CA ILE A 266 7.63 9.82 0.95
C ILE A 266 7.45 10.39 2.35
N ALA A 267 8.40 11.20 2.81
CA ALA A 267 8.36 11.88 4.11
C ALA A 267 8.78 13.34 3.93
N GLY A 268 7.80 14.25 3.91
CA GLY A 268 8.04 15.65 3.58
C GLY A 268 8.62 15.81 2.18
N ASN A 269 9.81 16.39 2.08
CA ASN A 269 10.55 16.59 0.83
C ASN A 269 11.57 15.46 0.54
N LEU A 270 11.51 14.37 1.28
CA LEU A 270 12.41 13.22 1.11
C LEU A 270 11.65 12.01 0.55
N VAL A 271 12.32 11.23 -0.30
CA VAL A 271 11.96 9.87 -0.63
C VAL A 271 12.98 8.92 0.00
N LEU A 272 12.47 7.86 0.62
CA LEU A 272 13.27 6.87 1.32
C LEU A 272 13.07 5.52 0.67
N ALA A 273 14.13 4.74 0.56
CA ALA A 273 14.03 3.32 0.21
C ALA A 273 15.07 2.50 0.98
N ILE A 274 14.76 1.22 1.11
CA ILE A 274 15.59 0.27 1.85
C ILE A 274 15.87 -0.92 0.93
N ALA A 275 17.10 -1.39 0.96
CA ALA A 275 17.53 -2.64 0.35
C ALA A 275 18.22 -3.52 1.39
N GLY A 276 18.14 -4.85 1.23
CA GLY A 276 18.74 -5.77 2.20
C GLY A 276 18.61 -7.24 1.80
N GLY A 277 18.95 -8.13 2.72
CA GLY A 277 18.78 -9.58 2.61
C GLY A 277 20.02 -10.39 2.32
N GLY A 278 19.87 -11.71 2.37
CA GLY A 278 20.93 -12.66 2.06
C GLY A 278 22.15 -12.60 3.00
N GLY A 279 21.98 -12.15 4.25
CA GLY A 279 23.09 -12.01 5.21
C GLY A 279 24.05 -10.85 4.94
N LYS A 280 23.80 -10.05 3.87
CA LYS A 280 24.68 -8.94 3.45
C LYS A 280 24.34 -7.60 4.12
N GLY A 281 23.54 -7.62 5.19
CA GLY A 281 23.09 -6.40 5.85
C GLY A 281 21.89 -5.74 5.16
N LYS A 282 21.58 -4.56 5.62
CA LYS A 282 20.49 -3.71 5.09
C LYS A 282 21.04 -2.30 4.93
N GLN A 283 20.59 -1.61 3.89
CA GLN A 283 20.98 -0.25 3.56
C GLN A 283 19.72 0.58 3.35
N MET A 284 19.74 1.81 3.81
CA MET A 284 18.67 2.78 3.58
C MET A 284 19.28 4.11 3.21
N ALA A 285 18.62 4.81 2.30
CA ALA A 285 18.94 6.19 1.95
C ALA A 285 17.66 7.03 1.90
N ALA A 286 17.78 8.28 2.36
CA ALA A 286 16.79 9.34 2.23
C ALA A 286 17.35 10.41 1.30
N ILE A 287 16.62 10.70 0.22
CA ILE A 287 17.07 11.62 -0.85
C ILE A 287 16.01 12.71 -1.00
N PRO A 288 16.42 13.99 -1.12
CA PRO A 288 15.49 15.07 -1.49
C PRO A 288 14.80 14.75 -2.82
N VAL A 289 13.48 14.94 -2.90
CA VAL A 289 12.69 14.57 -4.08
C VAL A 289 13.02 15.43 -5.33
N ASP A 290 13.52 16.64 -5.13
CA ASP A 290 13.87 17.57 -6.21
C ASP A 290 15.33 17.34 -6.65
N GLN A 291 15.55 16.26 -7.41
CA GLN A 291 16.82 15.90 -8.04
C GLN A 291 16.68 15.89 -9.56
N SER A 292 17.81 15.78 -10.26
CA SER A 292 17.88 15.60 -11.72
C SER A 292 19.08 14.73 -12.10
N GLY A 293 18.94 13.92 -13.14
CA GLY A 293 20.01 13.08 -13.68
C GLY A 293 20.54 12.03 -12.72
N GLU A 294 21.85 11.79 -12.72
CA GLU A 294 22.50 10.89 -11.77
C GLU A 294 22.76 11.62 -10.45
N VAL A 295 22.21 11.08 -9.36
CA VAL A 295 22.34 11.69 -8.03
C VAL A 295 23.57 11.10 -7.34
N ALA A 296 24.53 11.94 -7.06
CA ALA A 296 25.74 11.56 -6.34
C ALA A 296 25.47 11.35 -4.84
N SER A 297 26.35 10.60 -4.17
CA SER A 297 26.19 10.24 -2.75
C SER A 297 26.18 11.42 -1.79
N ASP A 298 26.83 12.54 -2.15
CA ASP A 298 26.85 13.79 -1.37
C ASP A 298 25.47 14.51 -1.36
N LYS A 299 24.55 14.13 -2.24
CA LYS A 299 23.17 14.64 -2.29
C LYS A 299 22.19 13.84 -1.42
N VAL A 300 22.65 12.74 -0.81
CA VAL A 300 21.85 11.95 0.12
C VAL A 300 21.71 12.73 1.42
N ALA A 301 20.47 12.97 1.87
CA ALA A 301 20.22 13.72 3.11
C ALA A 301 20.75 12.98 4.34
N TRP A 302 20.48 11.66 4.40
CA TRP A 302 20.99 10.79 5.44
C TRP A 302 20.84 9.30 5.03
N THR A 303 21.63 8.44 5.68
CA THR A 303 21.64 6.99 5.47
C THR A 303 21.51 6.25 6.80
N ARG A 304 21.13 4.97 6.72
CA ARG A 304 21.06 4.09 7.90
C ARG A 304 21.33 2.64 7.50
N GLU A 305 21.98 1.88 8.39
CA GLU A 305 22.30 0.45 8.19
C GLU A 305 21.78 -0.46 9.31
N ARG A 306 21.30 0.11 10.43
CA ARG A 306 20.88 -0.67 11.61
C ARG A 306 19.38 -0.54 11.84
N ASN A 307 18.79 -1.63 12.39
CA ASN A 307 17.39 -1.69 12.79
C ASN A 307 16.42 -1.32 11.66
N LEU A 308 16.73 -1.79 10.44
CA LEU A 308 15.93 -1.57 9.24
C LEU A 308 14.94 -2.72 9.03
N PRO A 309 13.71 -2.46 8.60
CA PRO A 309 12.83 -3.48 8.07
C PRO A 309 13.36 -3.99 6.71
N TYR A 310 13.13 -5.25 6.41
CA TYR A 310 13.42 -5.81 5.09
C TYR A 310 12.15 -6.00 4.26
N VAL A 311 11.13 -6.64 4.83
CA VAL A 311 9.84 -6.86 4.17
C VAL A 311 8.84 -5.74 4.49
N PRO A 312 8.59 -5.37 5.76
CA PRO A 312 7.63 -4.31 6.06
C PRO A 312 8.06 -2.97 5.46
N THR A 313 7.17 -2.31 4.74
CA THR A 313 7.40 -0.93 4.27
C THR A 313 7.30 0.03 5.45
N PRO A 314 8.25 0.94 5.66
CA PRO A 314 8.18 1.95 6.71
C PRO A 314 6.92 2.81 6.64
N LEU A 315 6.56 3.40 7.76
CA LEU A 315 5.45 4.35 7.86
C LEU A 315 5.99 5.75 8.15
N ALA A 316 5.62 6.73 7.34
CA ALA A 316 5.86 8.14 7.62
C ALA A 316 4.55 8.76 8.14
N PHE A 317 4.58 9.38 9.32
CA PHE A 317 3.43 10.08 9.88
C PHE A 317 3.86 11.29 10.71
N GLY A 318 3.36 12.46 10.35
CA GLY A 318 3.83 13.72 10.90
C GLY A 318 5.33 13.92 10.62
N ASN A 319 6.08 14.30 11.64
CA ASN A 319 7.53 14.48 11.55
C ASN A 319 8.32 13.20 11.87
N HIS A 320 7.66 12.04 11.96
CA HIS A 320 8.28 10.79 12.37
C HIS A 320 8.21 9.73 11.26
N LEU A 321 9.22 8.85 11.29
CA LEU A 321 9.27 7.60 10.57
C LEU A 321 9.20 6.44 11.56
N TYR A 322 8.42 5.41 11.26
CA TYR A 322 8.32 4.21 12.05
C TYR A 322 8.85 3.03 11.25
N PHE A 323 10.01 2.53 11.65
CA PHE A 323 10.62 1.34 11.10
C PHE A 323 10.20 0.14 11.93
N TRP A 324 9.33 -0.68 11.39
CA TRP A 324 8.89 -1.91 12.04
C TRP A 324 9.65 -3.07 11.44
N ALA A 325 10.74 -3.46 12.09
CA ALA A 325 11.62 -4.50 11.57
C ALA A 325 10.98 -5.89 11.63
N ASP A 326 11.43 -6.77 10.74
CA ASP A 326 10.94 -8.14 10.58
C ASP A 326 11.00 -8.95 11.90
N ASN A 327 11.92 -8.62 12.80
CA ASN A 327 12.14 -9.29 14.09
C ASN A 327 11.41 -8.62 15.28
N GLY A 328 10.47 -7.71 14.99
CA GLY A 328 9.67 -7.04 16.01
C GLY A 328 10.38 -5.96 16.82
N VAL A 329 11.47 -5.39 16.28
CA VAL A 329 12.02 -4.13 16.79
C VAL A 329 11.36 -2.98 16.04
N VAL A 330 10.78 -2.04 16.77
CA VAL A 330 10.21 -0.80 16.22
C VAL A 330 11.11 0.36 16.58
N THR A 331 11.49 1.15 15.58
CA THR A 331 12.28 2.37 15.77
C THR A 331 11.47 3.56 15.25
N CYS A 332 11.26 4.56 16.08
CA CYS A 332 10.75 5.86 15.68
C CYS A 332 11.92 6.81 15.45
N LEU A 333 11.89 7.51 14.33
CA LEU A 333 12.94 8.42 13.89
C LEU A 333 12.35 9.78 13.56
N GLU A 334 13.13 10.83 13.68
CA GLU A 334 12.86 12.10 13.02
C GLU A 334 13.00 11.93 11.50
N SER A 335 11.97 12.26 10.74
CA SER A 335 11.96 12.03 9.29
C SER A 335 13.00 12.86 8.54
N ALA A 336 13.27 14.08 9.01
CA ALA A 336 14.20 15.01 8.35
C ALA A 336 15.68 14.62 8.53
N THR A 337 16.03 13.98 9.64
CA THR A 337 17.45 13.75 10.05
C THR A 337 17.82 12.29 10.19
N GLY A 338 16.83 11.39 10.30
CA GLY A 338 17.04 9.97 10.61
C GLY A 338 17.51 9.70 12.04
N LYS A 339 17.48 10.69 12.93
CA LYS A 339 17.85 10.54 14.35
C LYS A 339 16.80 9.69 15.08
N ASP A 340 17.26 8.82 15.97
CA ASP A 340 16.40 7.99 16.80
C ASP A 340 15.65 8.85 17.84
N VAL A 341 14.33 8.70 17.88
CA VAL A 341 13.46 9.27 18.90
C VAL A 341 13.24 8.24 20.03
N TRP A 342 12.88 7.02 19.63
CA TRP A 342 12.81 5.86 20.52
C TRP A 342 12.97 4.55 19.73
N MET A 343 13.37 3.50 20.43
CA MET A 343 13.45 2.14 19.91
C MET A 343 12.93 1.16 20.96
N GLN A 344 12.05 0.25 20.53
CA GLN A 344 11.43 -0.74 21.41
C GLN A 344 11.24 -2.08 20.71
N ARG A 345 11.50 -3.17 21.43
CA ARG A 345 11.15 -4.52 21.00
C ARG A 345 9.70 -4.82 21.38
N VAL A 346 8.84 -5.02 20.39
CA VAL A 346 7.43 -5.39 20.60
C VAL A 346 7.20 -6.91 20.45
N GLY A 347 8.21 -7.63 19.98
CA GLY A 347 8.16 -9.09 19.77
C GLY A 347 7.50 -9.49 18.45
N GLY A 348 7.49 -10.81 18.19
CA GLY A 348 6.92 -11.39 16.97
C GLY A 348 7.81 -11.24 15.73
N LYS A 349 7.35 -11.83 14.61
CA LYS A 349 7.91 -11.62 13.26
C LYS A 349 6.86 -10.93 12.40
N TYR A 350 7.30 -10.06 11.49
CA TYR A 350 6.39 -9.22 10.70
C TYR A 350 6.73 -9.30 9.22
N TRP A 351 5.70 -9.58 8.41
CA TRP A 351 5.74 -9.51 6.96
C TRP A 351 4.75 -8.46 6.43
N ALA A 352 3.72 -8.15 7.22
CA ALA A 352 2.81 -7.04 6.99
C ALA A 352 3.49 -5.68 7.23
N SER A 353 3.07 -4.66 6.50
CA SER A 353 3.52 -3.29 6.72
C SER A 353 2.62 -2.57 7.73
N PRO A 354 3.17 -1.70 8.60
CA PRO A 354 2.35 -0.90 9.50
C PRO A 354 1.48 0.09 8.73
N ILE A 355 0.30 0.38 9.29
CA ILE A 355 -0.59 1.46 8.86
C ILE A 355 -0.91 2.38 10.04
N CYS A 356 -1.23 3.64 9.77
CA CYS A 356 -1.67 4.59 10.77
C CYS A 356 -3.13 4.99 10.55
N VAL A 357 -3.93 4.89 11.60
CA VAL A 357 -5.33 5.31 11.63
C VAL A 357 -5.57 6.16 12.87
N ASP A 358 -5.95 7.41 12.70
CA ASP A 358 -6.25 8.32 13.83
C ASP A 358 -5.11 8.35 14.88
N GLY A 359 -3.86 8.45 14.42
CA GLY A 359 -2.69 8.47 15.28
C GLY A 359 -2.34 7.12 15.95
N LYS A 360 -3.01 6.04 15.62
CA LYS A 360 -2.73 4.68 16.10
C LYS A 360 -2.08 3.87 14.98
N ILE A 361 -0.96 3.23 15.29
CA ILE A 361 -0.19 2.42 14.33
C ILE A 361 -0.51 0.95 14.57
N TYR A 362 -1.08 0.31 13.56
CA TYR A 362 -1.45 -1.11 13.56
C TYR A 362 -0.47 -1.89 12.72
N ASN A 363 0.03 -3.00 13.22
CA ASN A 363 0.73 -4.01 12.43
C ASN A 363 0.40 -5.42 12.93
N ILE A 364 0.64 -6.45 12.11
CA ILE A 364 0.25 -7.82 12.38
C ILE A 364 1.46 -8.73 12.28
N THR A 365 1.65 -9.60 13.27
CA THR A 365 2.68 -10.64 13.23
C THR A 365 2.34 -11.74 12.23
N ASP A 366 3.33 -12.52 11.82
CA ASP A 366 3.16 -13.72 11.00
C ASP A 366 2.21 -14.77 11.61
N LYS A 367 2.05 -14.75 12.95
CA LYS A 367 1.12 -15.62 13.71
C LYS A 367 -0.26 -15.01 13.92
N GLY A 368 -0.52 -13.81 13.38
CA GLY A 368 -1.83 -13.14 13.44
C GLY A 368 -2.09 -12.35 14.72
N GLU A 369 -1.06 -11.98 15.48
CA GLU A 369 -1.22 -11.01 16.57
C GLU A 369 -1.19 -9.59 16.01
N VAL A 370 -2.25 -8.83 16.16
CA VAL A 370 -2.30 -7.41 15.86
C VAL A 370 -1.72 -6.64 17.03
N VAL A 371 -0.72 -5.79 16.78
CA VAL A 371 -0.09 -4.92 17.78
C VAL A 371 -0.40 -3.48 17.42
N VAL A 372 -0.89 -2.71 18.40
CA VAL A 372 -1.29 -1.31 18.21
C VAL A 372 -0.45 -0.42 19.08
N LEU A 373 0.22 0.56 18.46
CA LEU A 373 1.03 1.58 19.14
C LEU A 373 0.42 2.97 18.95
N ALA A 374 0.64 3.88 19.87
CA ALA A 374 0.42 5.30 19.63
C ALA A 374 1.51 5.85 18.70
N SER A 375 1.15 6.73 17.77
CA SER A 375 2.14 7.55 17.08
C SER A 375 2.63 8.68 17.99
N GLY A 376 3.89 9.11 17.84
CA GLY A 376 4.45 10.25 18.57
C GLY A 376 5.86 10.00 19.10
N ALA A 377 6.35 11.00 19.86
CA ALA A 377 7.72 11.05 20.37
C ALA A 377 7.96 10.15 21.58
N LYS A 378 6.94 9.46 22.10
CA LYS A 378 7.08 8.50 23.20
C LYS A 378 6.49 7.17 22.81
N TYR A 379 7.19 6.08 23.13
CA TYR A 379 6.65 4.74 22.94
C TYR A 379 5.43 4.51 23.85
N GLN A 380 4.35 4.03 23.27
CA GLN A 380 3.16 3.59 24.00
C GLN A 380 2.50 2.43 23.26
N LEU A 381 2.42 1.28 23.94
CA LEU A 381 1.62 0.14 23.51
C LEU A 381 0.16 0.39 23.91
N LEU A 382 -0.73 0.39 22.92
CA LEU A 382 -2.17 0.62 23.14
C LEU A 382 -2.96 -0.69 23.27
N GLY A 383 -2.54 -1.74 22.57
CA GLY A 383 -3.24 -3.02 22.63
C GLY A 383 -2.62 -4.13 21.80
N ARG A 384 -3.11 -5.34 22.05
CA ARG A 384 -2.80 -6.57 21.30
C ARG A 384 -4.06 -7.39 21.13
N THR A 385 -4.24 -7.97 19.96
CA THR A 385 -5.39 -8.85 19.66
C THR A 385 -4.95 -10.00 18.76
N GLN A 386 -5.35 -11.22 19.08
CA GLN A 386 -4.99 -12.41 18.31
C GLN A 386 -6.09 -12.75 17.30
N LEU A 387 -5.72 -12.96 16.03
CA LEU A 387 -6.63 -13.38 14.97
C LEU A 387 -6.76 -14.91 14.86
N GLY A 388 -5.85 -15.66 15.50
CA GLY A 388 -5.86 -17.14 15.51
C GLY A 388 -5.40 -17.80 14.21
N GLU A 389 -4.92 -17.02 13.23
CA GLU A 389 -4.47 -17.52 11.93
C GLU A 389 -3.23 -16.76 11.43
N PRO A 390 -2.35 -17.41 10.63
CA PRO A 390 -1.20 -16.74 10.03
C PRO A 390 -1.60 -15.57 9.11
N VAL A 391 -0.75 -14.52 9.10
CA VAL A 391 -0.96 -13.30 8.31
C VAL A 391 0.34 -12.85 7.65
N HIS A 392 0.26 -12.53 6.35
CA HIS A 392 1.34 -11.82 5.63
C HIS A 392 0.84 -10.54 4.94
N SER A 393 -0.46 -10.29 4.96
CA SER A 393 -1.09 -9.12 4.32
C SER A 393 -1.13 -7.91 5.24
N THR A 394 -1.00 -6.73 4.64
CA THR A 394 -1.15 -5.44 5.32
C THR A 394 -2.64 -5.13 5.51
N PRO A 395 -3.08 -4.59 6.67
CA PRO A 395 -4.45 -4.14 6.86
C PRO A 395 -4.88 -3.07 5.86
N ALA A 396 -6.19 -3.00 5.60
CA ALA A 396 -6.81 -1.93 4.82
C ALA A 396 -7.88 -1.24 5.64
N VAL A 397 -8.09 0.06 5.41
CA VAL A 397 -9.08 0.84 6.17
C VAL A 397 -9.88 1.72 5.22
N SER A 398 -11.20 1.71 5.34
CA SER A 398 -12.09 2.58 4.56
C SER A 398 -13.44 2.69 5.24
N GLN A 399 -14.01 3.89 5.29
CA GLN A 399 -15.36 4.15 5.78
C GLN A 399 -15.59 3.65 7.22
N GLY A 400 -14.64 3.91 8.13
CA GLY A 400 -14.72 3.47 9.53
C GLY A 400 -14.56 1.97 9.73
N ARG A 401 -14.11 1.23 8.71
CA ARG A 401 -13.91 -0.22 8.78
C ARG A 401 -12.47 -0.60 8.49
N MET A 402 -11.94 -1.52 9.30
CA MET A 402 -10.65 -2.16 9.08
C MET A 402 -10.86 -3.58 8.55
N PHE A 403 -10.17 -3.90 7.48
CA PHE A 403 -10.20 -5.21 6.85
C PHE A 403 -8.87 -5.92 7.11
N LEU A 404 -8.95 -7.07 7.77
CA LEU A 404 -7.82 -7.89 8.17
C LEU A 404 -7.88 -9.21 7.40
N ARG A 405 -6.86 -9.49 6.60
CA ARG A 405 -6.79 -10.73 5.85
C ARG A 405 -5.79 -11.70 6.48
N THR A 406 -6.26 -12.89 6.79
CA THR A 406 -5.43 -14.04 7.15
C THR A 406 -5.22 -14.96 5.94
N PHE A 407 -4.57 -16.09 6.15
CA PHE A 407 -4.40 -17.07 5.07
C PHE A 407 -5.72 -17.65 4.57
N LYS A 408 -6.73 -17.78 5.44
CA LYS A 408 -8.01 -18.46 5.13
C LYS A 408 -9.22 -17.52 5.13
N HIS A 409 -9.15 -16.40 5.84
CA HIS A 409 -10.30 -15.53 6.07
C HIS A 409 -10.03 -14.07 5.81
N LEU A 410 -11.10 -13.36 5.56
CA LEU A 410 -11.15 -11.90 5.60
C LEU A 410 -12.10 -11.49 6.74
N TYR A 411 -11.63 -10.57 7.57
CA TYR A 411 -12.37 -10.04 8.72
C TYR A 411 -12.69 -8.56 8.50
N CYS A 412 -13.83 -8.12 8.98
CA CYS A 412 -14.20 -6.71 9.06
C CYS A 412 -14.39 -6.30 10.51
N LEU A 413 -13.64 -5.31 10.93
CA LEU A 413 -13.79 -4.61 12.19
C LEU A 413 -14.37 -3.24 11.92
N GLU A 414 -15.37 -2.80 12.67
CA GLU A 414 -16.06 -1.51 12.44
C GLU A 414 -15.87 -0.59 13.64
N ALA A 415 -15.66 0.71 13.36
CA ALA A 415 -15.56 1.73 14.39
C ALA A 415 -16.89 1.88 15.17
N GLY A 416 -16.80 2.15 16.48
CA GLY A 416 -17.97 2.47 17.30
C GLY A 416 -18.88 1.30 17.68
N LYS A 417 -18.60 0.05 17.30
CA LYS A 417 -19.21 -1.13 17.90
C LYS A 417 -18.56 -1.38 19.26
N LYS A 418 -19.29 -1.05 20.33
CA LYS A 418 -19.06 -1.51 21.70
C LYS A 418 -20.05 -2.61 22.01
#